data_2f42ce6f9689866a970533a3202234ad
#
_entry.id   2f42ce6f9689866a970533a3202234ad
#
_cell.length_a   1.000
_cell.length_b   1.000
_cell.length_c   1.000
_cell.angle_alpha   90.00
_cell.angle_beta   90.00
_cell.angle_gamma   90.00
#
_symmetry.space_group_name_H-M   'P 1'
#
loop_
_entity.id
_entity.type
_entity.pdbx_description
1 polymer ?
#
loop_
_entity_poly.entity_id
_entity_poly.type
_entity_poly.pdbx_seq_one_letter_code
_entity_poly.pdbx_strand_id
1 'polypeptide(L)'
;MNVNSQKITEAEEILSLAKSDLIAFGKLFLPDDFLRSETPAFHYMIADSIDNKEVKQLAIIVPRGHGKTVLTKASILKDFLFCPSDDMFFYGWVSATQKLAVGNMDYIKYHLDNNEKIKYYFGSMHGPKWTEEDVELKNGCKLISKSNVAGIRGGAKLHKRYDLIVLDDFEHEANTITHDARAKNANLVTAVVYPALEPHTGRLRVNGTPVHFDSFINNLLRNHEISRKEGKDFAWDVITAKAIDKKGNPLWPSFFSRSKLEEKKKFYRDSGQSSKFFQEYMMEVMSEEDSAWGRKDVKKWNGYYEHEEGINYLVQDGEKKPINTFIGCDPATDIDTKESDFSVIMVVGVDTDNNLFVLEYERHRSIPTVGSKSSNGDIIGKKGVVDYIISLYDKYNCTSATVEDVAMNRSIFQALNDERRRLNRFDIAVIPQKPGGTQKRNRIYSGLSGRFSMGTVHLRDNNFDLEHEILTFGP
;
A
#
# COMPACT_ATOMS: atom_id res chain seq x y z
N MET A 1 -51.88 26.77 -20.77
CA MET A 1 -50.46 26.84 -20.35
C MET A 1 -49.60 26.74 -21.58
N ASN A 2 -48.67 27.66 -21.77
CA ASN A 2 -47.90 27.80 -23.01
C ASN A 2 -46.86 26.67 -23.13
N VAL A 3 -46.70 26.02 -24.29
CA VAL A 3 -45.74 24.93 -24.55
C VAL A 3 -44.30 25.33 -24.15
N ASN A 4 -43.96 26.61 -24.24
CA ASN A 4 -42.66 27.13 -23.77
C ASN A 4 -42.50 27.11 -22.25
N SER A 5 -43.55 27.40 -21.48
CA SER A 5 -43.51 27.36 -20.01
C SER A 5 -43.34 25.92 -19.51
N GLN A 6 -44.01 24.95 -20.14
CA GLN A 6 -43.85 23.53 -19.81
C GLN A 6 -42.45 22.99 -20.08
N LYS A 7 -41.86 23.36 -21.24
CA LYS A 7 -40.48 22.97 -21.58
C LYS A 7 -39.42 23.60 -20.67
N ILE A 8 -39.60 24.83 -20.21
CA ILE A 8 -38.72 25.52 -19.26
C ILE A 8 -38.78 24.78 -17.89
N THR A 9 -39.97 24.44 -17.41
CA THR A 9 -40.15 23.71 -16.15
C THR A 9 -39.53 22.33 -16.19
N GLU A 10 -39.67 21.59 -17.30
CA GLU A 10 -39.03 20.27 -17.49
C GLU A 10 -37.53 20.35 -17.52
N ALA A 11 -36.95 21.34 -18.18
CA ALA A 11 -35.51 21.56 -18.22
C ALA A 11 -34.93 21.90 -16.82
N GLU A 12 -35.62 22.71 -16.04
CA GLU A 12 -35.28 23.07 -14.68
C GLU A 12 -35.31 21.87 -13.73
N GLU A 13 -36.32 21.00 -13.86
CA GLU A 13 -36.41 19.74 -13.11
C GLU A 13 -35.27 18.81 -13.41
N ILE A 14 -34.92 18.60 -14.71
CA ILE A 14 -33.79 17.78 -15.16
C ILE A 14 -32.49 18.29 -14.57
N LEU A 15 -32.25 19.61 -14.65
CA LEU A 15 -31.02 20.22 -14.12
C LEU A 15 -30.97 20.14 -12.60
N SER A 16 -32.10 20.33 -11.90
CA SER A 16 -32.15 20.20 -10.45
C SER A 16 -31.83 18.78 -9.99
N LEU A 17 -32.41 17.77 -10.64
CA LEU A 17 -32.11 16.37 -10.36
C LEU A 17 -30.64 16.03 -10.62
N ALA A 18 -30.10 16.44 -11.77
CA ALA A 18 -28.71 16.19 -12.13
C ALA A 18 -27.72 16.91 -11.18
N LYS A 19 -28.08 18.09 -10.68
CA LYS A 19 -27.27 18.82 -9.71
C LYS A 19 -27.23 18.13 -8.35
N SER A 20 -28.34 17.57 -7.90
CA SER A 20 -28.47 16.97 -6.56
C SER A 20 -27.97 15.53 -6.45
N ASP A 21 -27.90 14.78 -7.56
CA ASP A 21 -27.60 13.35 -7.57
C ASP A 21 -26.58 13.01 -8.69
N LEU A 22 -25.45 12.48 -8.30
CA LEU A 22 -24.36 12.08 -9.24
C LEU A 22 -24.78 10.93 -10.16
N ILE A 23 -25.57 9.97 -9.67
CA ILE A 23 -26.04 8.86 -10.49
C ILE A 23 -27.07 9.35 -11.51
N ALA A 24 -27.98 10.24 -11.11
CA ALA A 24 -28.90 10.89 -12.02
C ALA A 24 -28.16 11.73 -13.07
N PHE A 25 -27.18 12.51 -12.68
CA PHE A 25 -26.28 13.23 -13.61
C PHE A 25 -25.66 12.27 -14.61
N GLY A 26 -25.05 11.17 -14.14
CA GLY A 26 -24.43 10.17 -15.00
C GLY A 26 -25.41 9.57 -16.00
N LYS A 27 -26.58 9.13 -15.57
CA LYS A 27 -27.63 8.56 -16.45
C LYS A 27 -28.15 9.57 -17.47
N LEU A 28 -28.26 10.84 -17.10
CA LEU A 28 -28.76 11.88 -17.99
C LEU A 28 -27.73 12.35 -19.03
N PHE A 29 -26.50 12.59 -18.60
CA PHE A 29 -25.47 13.21 -19.41
C PHE A 29 -24.39 12.23 -19.93
N LEU A 30 -24.20 11.09 -19.27
CA LEU A 30 -23.18 10.09 -19.58
C LEU A 30 -23.80 8.68 -19.76
N PRO A 31 -24.85 8.53 -20.60
CA PRO A 31 -25.62 7.29 -20.69
C PRO A 31 -24.78 6.10 -21.12
N ASP A 32 -23.76 6.29 -21.95
CA ASP A 32 -22.89 5.22 -22.44
C ASP A 32 -22.10 4.55 -21.30
N ASP A 33 -21.83 5.27 -20.22
CA ASP A 33 -21.18 4.72 -19.04
C ASP A 33 -22.16 4.23 -17.97
N PHE A 34 -23.27 4.93 -17.76
CA PHE A 34 -24.17 4.70 -16.62
C PHE A 34 -25.38 3.82 -16.93
N LEU A 35 -25.69 3.59 -18.19
CA LEU A 35 -26.84 2.74 -18.60
C LEU A 35 -26.40 1.40 -19.20
N ARG A 36 -25.13 1.04 -19.12
CA ARG A 36 -24.61 -0.26 -19.61
C ARG A 36 -25.15 -1.46 -18.85
N SER A 37 -25.55 -1.25 -17.62
CA SER A 37 -26.16 -2.25 -16.74
C SER A 37 -26.90 -1.54 -15.60
N GLU A 38 -27.67 -2.30 -14.81
CA GLU A 38 -28.28 -1.80 -13.60
C GLU A 38 -27.21 -1.24 -12.64
N THR A 39 -27.49 -0.05 -12.07
CA THR A 39 -26.60 0.61 -11.11
C THR A 39 -26.62 -0.15 -9.78
N PRO A 40 -25.52 -0.72 -9.32
CA PRO A 40 -25.48 -1.49 -8.08
C PRO A 40 -25.47 -0.56 -6.85
N ALA A 41 -25.90 -1.09 -5.68
CA ALA A 41 -26.00 -0.32 -4.45
C ALA A 41 -24.70 0.37 -4.03
N PHE A 42 -23.54 -0.27 -4.26
CA PHE A 42 -22.25 0.34 -3.88
C PHE A 42 -21.89 1.58 -4.73
N HIS A 43 -22.42 1.73 -5.95
CA HIS A 43 -22.24 2.95 -6.75
C HIS A 43 -22.99 4.15 -6.14
N TYR A 44 -24.17 3.94 -5.56
CA TYR A 44 -24.88 5.00 -4.82
C TYR A 44 -24.08 5.40 -3.59
N MET A 45 -23.54 4.45 -2.83
CA MET A 45 -22.67 4.74 -1.67
C MET A 45 -21.43 5.56 -2.07
N ILE A 46 -20.78 5.19 -3.17
CA ILE A 46 -19.63 5.96 -3.69
C ILE A 46 -20.07 7.35 -4.11
N ALA A 47 -21.16 7.47 -4.87
CA ALA A 47 -21.69 8.74 -5.36
C ALA A 47 -22.04 9.68 -4.21
N ASP A 48 -22.75 9.20 -3.19
CA ASP A 48 -23.12 9.98 -2.01
C ASP A 48 -21.87 10.49 -1.26
N SER A 49 -20.86 9.64 -1.10
CA SER A 49 -19.61 10.04 -0.43
C SER A 49 -18.77 11.02 -1.26
N ILE A 50 -18.76 10.90 -2.58
CA ILE A 50 -18.08 11.85 -3.47
C ILE A 50 -18.77 13.22 -3.43
N ASP A 51 -20.10 13.25 -3.50
CA ASP A 51 -20.89 14.47 -3.53
C ASP A 51 -20.93 15.20 -2.19
N ASN A 52 -20.75 14.47 -1.08
CA ASN A 52 -20.69 15.06 0.25
C ASN A 52 -19.42 15.91 0.43
N LYS A 53 -19.59 17.23 0.50
CA LYS A 53 -18.47 18.20 0.64
C LYS A 53 -17.82 18.16 2.03
N GLU A 54 -18.47 17.57 3.02
CA GLU A 54 -17.89 17.39 4.37
C GLU A 54 -16.90 16.22 4.43
N VAL A 55 -16.99 15.26 3.50
CA VAL A 55 -16.01 14.19 3.35
C VAL A 55 -14.72 14.75 2.75
N LYS A 56 -13.73 15.05 3.59
CA LYS A 56 -12.48 15.69 3.18
C LYS A 56 -11.49 14.69 2.56
N GLN A 57 -11.31 13.51 3.15
CA GLN A 57 -10.45 12.44 2.64
C GLN A 57 -11.31 11.19 2.39
N LEU A 58 -11.36 10.75 1.13
CA LEU A 58 -12.10 9.55 0.72
C LEU A 58 -11.20 8.60 -0.05
N ALA A 59 -11.14 7.35 0.40
CA ALA A 59 -10.49 6.25 -0.30
C ALA A 59 -11.55 5.30 -0.89
N ILE A 60 -11.55 5.13 -2.22
CA ILE A 60 -12.46 4.24 -2.95
C ILE A 60 -11.64 3.03 -3.42
N ILE A 61 -11.68 1.97 -2.64
CA ILE A 61 -10.87 0.77 -2.83
C ILE A 61 -11.79 -0.40 -3.16
N VAL A 62 -12.23 -0.44 -4.40
CA VAL A 62 -13.16 -1.45 -4.94
C VAL A 62 -12.55 -2.14 -6.15
N PRO A 63 -13.06 -3.30 -6.58
CA PRO A 63 -12.44 -4.13 -7.61
C PRO A 63 -12.22 -3.40 -8.93
N ARG A 64 -11.25 -3.88 -9.68
CA ARG A 64 -10.96 -3.38 -11.03
C ARG A 64 -12.18 -3.48 -11.94
N GLY A 65 -12.45 -2.43 -12.70
CA GLY A 65 -13.61 -2.37 -13.62
C GLY A 65 -14.94 -2.10 -12.92
N HIS A 66 -14.96 -1.80 -11.61
CA HIS A 66 -16.19 -1.54 -10.84
C HIS A 66 -16.57 -0.05 -10.74
N GLY A 67 -16.15 0.79 -11.68
CA GLY A 67 -16.70 2.13 -11.92
C GLY A 67 -16.08 3.28 -11.10
N LYS A 68 -15.10 3.04 -10.18
CA LYS A 68 -14.51 4.11 -9.34
C LYS A 68 -14.03 5.34 -10.13
N THR A 69 -13.24 5.14 -11.17
CA THR A 69 -12.71 6.23 -12.02
C THR A 69 -13.81 6.95 -12.79
N VAL A 70 -14.82 6.21 -13.29
CA VAL A 70 -15.96 6.79 -14.04
C VAL A 70 -16.81 7.67 -13.13
N LEU A 71 -17.15 7.20 -11.93
CA LEU A 71 -17.91 7.98 -10.94
C LEU A 71 -17.16 9.26 -10.56
N THR A 72 -15.85 9.18 -10.36
CA THR A 72 -15.01 10.34 -10.02
C THR A 72 -14.94 11.35 -11.18
N LYS A 73 -14.82 10.90 -12.43
CA LYS A 73 -14.86 11.78 -13.60
C LYS A 73 -16.22 12.45 -13.76
N ALA A 74 -17.31 11.69 -13.57
CA ALA A 74 -18.65 12.24 -13.62
C ALA A 74 -18.88 13.33 -12.55
N SER A 75 -18.32 13.14 -11.34
CA SER A 75 -18.43 14.15 -10.29
C SER A 75 -17.67 15.43 -10.64
N ILE A 76 -16.50 15.34 -11.27
CA ILE A 76 -15.74 16.50 -11.74
C ILE A 76 -16.53 17.26 -12.82
N LEU A 77 -17.07 16.54 -13.82
CA LEU A 77 -17.92 17.14 -14.84
C LEU A 77 -19.14 17.83 -14.21
N LYS A 78 -19.82 17.16 -13.29
CA LYS A 78 -20.97 17.73 -12.56
C LYS A 78 -20.59 18.99 -11.79
N ASP A 79 -19.50 18.94 -10.98
CA ASP A 79 -19.02 20.09 -10.23
C ASP A 79 -18.70 21.29 -11.16
N PHE A 80 -18.05 21.05 -12.28
CA PHE A 80 -17.68 22.11 -13.24
C PHE A 80 -18.89 22.71 -13.97
N LEU A 81 -19.85 21.87 -14.38
CA LEU A 81 -21.04 22.33 -15.09
C LEU A 81 -22.01 23.10 -14.18
N PHE A 82 -22.09 22.73 -12.90
CA PHE A 82 -22.92 23.38 -11.90
C PHE A 82 -22.17 24.32 -10.96
N CYS A 83 -20.94 24.73 -11.35
CA CYS A 83 -20.16 25.69 -10.59
C CYS A 83 -20.92 27.01 -10.46
N PRO A 84 -21.07 27.57 -9.24
CA PRO A 84 -21.66 28.88 -9.04
C PRO A 84 -20.94 29.96 -9.88
N SER A 85 -21.68 30.97 -10.32
CA SER A 85 -21.14 32.05 -11.17
C SER A 85 -20.10 32.94 -10.48
N ASP A 86 -20.12 32.95 -9.16
CA ASP A 86 -19.23 33.71 -8.26
C ASP A 86 -18.08 32.86 -7.67
N ASP A 87 -17.97 31.60 -8.10
CA ASP A 87 -16.91 30.67 -7.66
C ASP A 87 -16.17 30.09 -8.87
N MET A 88 -15.04 29.47 -8.59
CA MET A 88 -14.27 28.66 -9.55
C MET A 88 -13.60 27.50 -8.85
N PHE A 89 -13.73 26.31 -9.39
CA PHE A 89 -13.05 25.12 -8.85
C PHE A 89 -11.69 24.92 -9.50
N PHE A 90 -10.70 24.63 -8.67
CA PHE A 90 -9.37 24.26 -9.11
C PHE A 90 -9.05 22.83 -8.66
N TYR A 91 -9.00 21.90 -9.62
CA TYR A 91 -8.85 20.48 -9.38
C TYR A 91 -7.54 19.94 -9.95
N GLY A 92 -6.99 18.94 -9.25
CA GLY A 92 -5.83 18.17 -9.67
C GLY A 92 -6.20 16.70 -9.86
N TRP A 93 -5.68 16.10 -10.93
CA TRP A 93 -5.78 14.65 -11.17
C TRP A 93 -4.39 14.06 -11.32
N VAL A 94 -4.10 12.97 -10.60
CA VAL A 94 -2.82 12.27 -10.68
C VAL A 94 -3.08 10.81 -11.02
N SER A 95 -2.36 10.30 -12.03
CA SER A 95 -2.38 8.89 -12.43
C SER A 95 -0.96 8.33 -12.44
N ALA A 96 -0.81 6.99 -12.44
CA ALA A 96 0.48 6.33 -12.43
C ALA A 96 1.37 6.64 -13.65
N THR A 97 0.76 6.87 -14.81
CA THR A 97 1.49 7.12 -16.07
C THR A 97 0.92 8.30 -16.84
N GLN A 98 1.77 8.90 -17.71
CA GLN A 98 1.35 10.00 -18.59
C GLN A 98 0.18 9.60 -19.48
N LYS A 99 0.20 8.40 -20.04
CA LYS A 99 -0.90 7.90 -20.88
C LYS A 99 -2.23 7.85 -20.14
N LEU A 100 -2.23 7.44 -18.89
CA LEU A 100 -3.44 7.42 -18.05
C LEU A 100 -3.90 8.85 -17.70
N ALA A 101 -2.95 9.73 -17.35
CA ALA A 101 -3.26 11.12 -17.04
C ALA A 101 -3.92 11.84 -18.24
N VAL A 102 -3.33 11.71 -19.42
CA VAL A 102 -3.87 12.27 -20.68
C VAL A 102 -5.23 11.64 -21.00
N GLY A 103 -5.37 10.33 -20.94
CA GLY A 103 -6.66 9.66 -21.22
C GLY A 103 -7.79 10.05 -20.27
N ASN A 104 -7.49 10.36 -19.00
CA ASN A 104 -8.48 10.89 -18.06
C ASN A 104 -8.87 12.34 -18.42
N MET A 105 -7.92 13.17 -18.83
CA MET A 105 -8.19 14.53 -19.30
C MET A 105 -8.99 14.51 -20.60
N ASP A 106 -8.64 13.65 -21.55
CA ASP A 106 -9.34 13.53 -22.84
C ASP A 106 -10.80 13.11 -22.66
N TYR A 107 -11.11 12.23 -21.69
CA TYR A 107 -12.50 11.91 -21.36
C TYR A 107 -13.29 13.15 -20.94
N ILE A 108 -12.75 13.96 -20.03
CA ILE A 108 -13.39 15.20 -19.57
C ILE A 108 -13.61 16.18 -20.75
N LYS A 109 -12.56 16.40 -21.54
CA LYS A 109 -12.62 17.28 -22.72
C LYS A 109 -13.62 16.79 -23.75
N TYR A 110 -13.62 15.47 -24.01
CA TYR A 110 -14.56 14.86 -24.97
C TYR A 110 -16.01 15.19 -24.63
N HIS A 111 -16.40 15.04 -23.37
CA HIS A 111 -17.77 15.34 -22.94
C HIS A 111 -18.08 16.84 -22.98
N LEU A 112 -17.14 17.69 -22.61
CA LEU A 112 -17.31 19.15 -22.68
C LEU A 112 -17.42 19.66 -24.11
N ASP A 113 -16.69 19.04 -25.05
CA ASP A 113 -16.62 19.47 -26.45
C ASP A 113 -17.66 18.77 -27.36
N ASN A 114 -18.06 17.52 -27.07
CA ASN A 114 -18.82 16.71 -28.02
C ASN A 114 -20.17 16.19 -27.49
N ASN A 115 -20.42 16.29 -26.18
CA ASN A 115 -21.68 15.81 -25.63
C ASN A 115 -22.81 16.80 -25.92
N GLU A 116 -23.74 16.41 -26.81
CA GLU A 116 -24.81 17.27 -27.28
C GLU A 116 -25.76 17.71 -26.17
N LYS A 117 -26.01 16.85 -25.16
CA LYS A 117 -26.83 17.24 -24.00
C LYS A 117 -26.14 18.27 -23.14
N ILE A 118 -24.82 18.10 -22.88
CA ILE A 118 -24.05 19.10 -22.14
C ILE A 118 -24.05 20.42 -22.88
N LYS A 119 -23.82 20.41 -24.19
CA LYS A 119 -23.88 21.63 -25.00
C LYS A 119 -25.26 22.29 -25.00
N TYR A 120 -26.32 21.50 -25.03
CA TYR A 120 -27.70 22.02 -25.05
C TYR A 120 -28.03 22.74 -23.74
N TYR A 121 -27.67 22.19 -22.58
CA TYR A 121 -28.02 22.75 -21.28
C TYR A 121 -27.04 23.80 -20.76
N PHE A 122 -25.76 23.65 -21.07
CA PHE A 122 -24.68 24.50 -20.51
C PHE A 122 -23.96 25.35 -21.55
N GLY A 123 -24.20 25.13 -22.83
CA GLY A 123 -23.47 25.79 -23.90
C GLY A 123 -22.03 25.30 -24.05
N SER A 124 -21.21 26.05 -24.76
CA SER A 124 -19.79 25.75 -24.89
C SER A 124 -19.04 26.11 -23.62
N MET A 125 -18.35 25.14 -23.06
CA MET A 125 -17.52 25.29 -21.86
C MET A 125 -16.02 25.45 -22.19
N HIS A 126 -15.65 25.41 -23.47
CA HIS A 126 -14.29 25.58 -23.94
C HIS A 126 -13.72 26.95 -23.53
N GLY A 127 -12.65 26.92 -22.77
CA GLY A 127 -12.00 28.11 -22.20
C GLY A 127 -10.64 28.43 -22.86
N PRO A 128 -9.88 29.37 -22.27
CA PRO A 128 -8.65 29.89 -22.88
C PRO A 128 -7.48 28.89 -22.88
N LYS A 129 -7.52 27.84 -22.06
CA LYS A 129 -6.47 26.85 -22.00
C LYS A 129 -7.07 25.45 -22.17
N TRP A 130 -6.58 24.72 -23.18
CA TRP A 130 -7.16 23.42 -23.59
C TRP A 130 -6.08 22.45 -24.06
N THR A 131 -5.13 22.15 -23.15
CA THR A 131 -4.01 21.26 -23.44
C THR A 131 -4.29 19.80 -23.00
N GLU A 132 -3.33 18.91 -23.16
CA GLU A 132 -3.42 17.53 -22.71
C GLU A 132 -3.40 17.40 -21.18
N GLU A 133 -2.76 18.35 -20.49
CA GLU A 133 -2.55 18.28 -19.03
C GLU A 133 -3.21 19.42 -18.26
N ASP A 134 -3.66 20.47 -18.91
CA ASP A 134 -4.16 21.68 -18.27
C ASP A 134 -5.35 22.24 -19.07
N VAL A 135 -6.51 22.18 -18.47
CA VAL A 135 -7.78 22.62 -19.05
C VAL A 135 -8.41 23.67 -18.16
N GLU A 136 -8.72 24.80 -18.73
CA GLU A 136 -9.46 25.88 -18.09
C GLU A 136 -10.75 26.13 -18.85
N LEU A 137 -11.89 26.02 -18.13
CA LEU A 137 -13.21 26.18 -18.68
C LEU A 137 -13.59 27.68 -18.79
N LYS A 138 -14.59 27.97 -19.60
CA LYS A 138 -15.12 29.34 -19.78
C LYS A 138 -15.63 29.98 -18.47
N ASN A 139 -16.14 29.16 -17.53
CA ASN A 139 -16.58 29.65 -16.20
C ASN A 139 -15.42 29.77 -15.20
N GLY A 140 -14.19 29.63 -15.64
CA GLY A 140 -13.02 29.75 -14.79
C GLY A 140 -12.61 28.48 -14.03
N CYS A 141 -13.42 27.42 -14.02
CA CYS A 141 -13.01 26.15 -13.45
C CYS A 141 -11.77 25.58 -14.17
N LYS A 142 -10.90 24.92 -13.42
CA LYS A 142 -9.63 24.43 -13.95
C LYS A 142 -9.33 23.01 -13.47
N LEU A 143 -8.86 22.16 -14.41
CA LEU A 143 -8.33 20.83 -14.11
C LEU A 143 -6.90 20.71 -14.62
N ILE A 144 -5.99 20.25 -13.74
CA ILE A 144 -4.63 19.87 -14.10
C ILE A 144 -4.50 18.36 -13.92
N SER A 145 -4.03 17.66 -14.97
CA SER A 145 -3.76 16.21 -14.92
C SER A 145 -2.26 15.95 -15.03
N LYS A 146 -1.70 15.11 -14.13
CA LYS A 146 -0.27 14.81 -14.06
C LYS A 146 -0.02 13.31 -13.88
N SER A 147 1.10 12.85 -14.41
CA SER A 147 1.54 11.45 -14.27
C SER A 147 2.35 11.19 -13.01
N ASN A 148 2.60 12.19 -12.22
CA ASN A 148 3.28 12.04 -10.95
C ASN A 148 2.78 13.08 -9.94
N VAL A 149 2.84 12.69 -8.68
CA VAL A 149 2.38 13.53 -7.56
C VAL A 149 3.22 14.81 -7.42
N ALA A 150 4.52 14.76 -7.76
CA ALA A 150 5.39 15.93 -7.68
C ALA A 150 4.94 17.07 -8.62
N GLY A 151 4.28 16.75 -9.72
CA GLY A 151 3.74 17.72 -10.67
C GLY A 151 2.57 18.57 -10.14
N ILE A 152 1.99 18.18 -9.00
CA ILE A 152 0.95 18.94 -8.29
C ILE A 152 1.57 20.04 -7.42
N ARG A 153 2.85 19.87 -7.01
CA ARG A 153 3.53 20.84 -6.15
C ARG A 153 3.63 22.21 -6.80
N GLY A 154 3.22 23.23 -6.05
CA GLY A 154 3.27 24.62 -6.54
C GLY A 154 2.16 25.00 -7.53
N GLY A 155 1.21 24.10 -7.79
CA GLY A 155 0.01 24.45 -8.55
C GLY A 155 -0.82 25.46 -7.76
N ALA A 156 -1.02 26.63 -8.35
CA ALA A 156 -1.92 27.64 -7.82
C ALA A 156 -2.63 28.33 -9.00
N LYS A 157 -3.87 28.74 -8.78
CA LYS A 157 -4.61 29.59 -9.70
C LYS A 157 -5.05 30.84 -8.96
N LEU A 158 -4.47 32.01 -9.31
CA LEU A 158 -4.83 33.31 -8.72
C LEU A 158 -4.85 33.27 -7.16
N HIS A 159 -3.84 32.71 -6.54
CA HIS A 159 -3.70 32.52 -5.08
C HIS A 159 -4.58 31.40 -4.48
N LYS A 160 -5.41 30.70 -5.28
CA LYS A 160 -6.23 29.58 -4.83
C LYS A 160 -5.43 28.27 -4.90
N ARG A 161 -5.52 27.45 -3.83
CA ARG A 161 -5.01 26.08 -3.79
C ARG A 161 -6.03 25.13 -4.39
N TYR A 162 -5.72 23.83 -4.44
CA TYR A 162 -6.63 22.84 -5.00
C TYR A 162 -7.84 22.63 -4.10
N ASP A 163 -9.04 22.75 -4.65
CA ASP A 163 -10.29 22.39 -3.98
C ASP A 163 -10.49 20.86 -3.95
N LEU A 164 -9.93 20.16 -4.93
CA LEU A 164 -9.94 18.70 -5.01
C LEU A 164 -8.64 18.20 -5.66
N ILE A 165 -8.04 17.17 -5.07
CA ILE A 165 -7.02 16.37 -5.74
C ILE A 165 -7.51 14.91 -5.77
N VAL A 166 -7.43 14.30 -6.96
CA VAL A 166 -7.72 12.89 -7.19
C VAL A 166 -6.42 12.14 -7.46
N LEU A 167 -6.17 11.09 -6.71
CA LEU A 167 -5.11 10.12 -6.97
C LEU A 167 -5.78 8.85 -7.51
N ASP A 168 -5.66 8.63 -8.83
CA ASP A 168 -6.34 7.52 -9.52
C ASP A 168 -5.32 6.50 -10.00
N ASP A 169 -5.35 5.31 -9.41
CA ASP A 169 -4.38 4.22 -9.64
C ASP A 169 -2.92 4.72 -9.61
N PHE A 170 -2.57 5.59 -8.64
CA PHE A 170 -1.24 6.22 -8.55
C PHE A 170 -0.16 5.25 -8.07
N GLU A 171 -0.54 4.21 -7.31
CA GLU A 171 0.32 3.10 -6.97
C GLU A 171 0.19 1.98 -8.02
N HIS A 172 1.31 1.46 -8.45
CA HIS A 172 1.40 0.32 -9.37
C HIS A 172 2.65 -0.51 -9.06
N GLU A 173 2.77 -1.69 -9.65
CA GLU A 173 3.86 -2.61 -9.31
C GLU A 173 5.24 -1.97 -9.35
N ALA A 174 5.57 -1.27 -10.44
CA ALA A 174 6.91 -0.71 -10.61
C ALA A 174 7.27 0.36 -9.55
N ASN A 175 6.29 1.11 -9.01
CA ASN A 175 6.55 2.12 -7.98
C ASN A 175 6.28 1.64 -6.55
N THR A 176 6.07 0.33 -6.35
CA THR A 176 5.83 -0.29 -5.03
C THR A 176 6.78 -1.45 -4.72
N ILE A 177 7.71 -1.79 -5.63
CA ILE A 177 8.64 -2.92 -5.48
C ILE A 177 9.50 -2.75 -4.23
N THR A 178 10.15 -1.61 -4.05
CA THR A 178 11.06 -1.38 -2.94
C THR A 178 10.36 -0.65 -1.80
N HIS A 179 10.86 -0.85 -0.57
CA HIS A 179 10.39 -0.11 0.61
C HIS A 179 10.48 1.40 0.39
N ASP A 180 11.59 1.89 -0.19
CA ASP A 180 11.79 3.32 -0.44
C ASP A 180 10.81 3.89 -1.46
N ALA A 181 10.47 3.11 -2.48
CA ALA A 181 9.44 3.52 -3.45
C ALA A 181 8.08 3.66 -2.77
N ARG A 182 7.71 2.71 -1.89
CA ARG A 182 6.46 2.78 -1.11
C ARG A 182 6.47 3.94 -0.12
N ALA A 183 7.56 4.11 0.64
CA ALA A 183 7.73 5.25 1.55
C ALA A 183 7.68 6.59 0.80
N LYS A 184 8.26 6.67 -0.40
CA LYS A 184 8.17 7.84 -1.28
C LYS A 184 6.72 8.12 -1.69
N ASN A 185 5.95 7.10 -2.08
CA ASN A 185 4.53 7.26 -2.41
C ASN A 185 3.74 7.81 -1.22
N ALA A 186 3.91 7.24 -0.02
CA ALA A 186 3.25 7.72 1.19
C ALA A 186 3.65 9.17 1.54
N ASN A 187 4.94 9.49 1.46
CA ASN A 187 5.45 10.85 1.68
C ASN A 187 4.91 11.84 0.65
N LEU A 188 4.77 11.44 -0.62
CA LEU A 188 4.19 12.30 -1.64
C LEU A 188 2.74 12.66 -1.31
N VAL A 189 1.94 11.70 -0.82
CA VAL A 189 0.55 11.98 -0.41
C VAL A 189 0.53 12.93 0.79
N THR A 190 1.31 12.66 1.83
CA THR A 190 1.25 13.40 3.11
C THR A 190 2.00 14.74 3.07
N ALA A 191 3.15 14.82 2.39
CA ALA A 191 4.00 16.01 2.37
C ALA A 191 3.85 16.89 1.13
N VAL A 192 3.18 16.40 0.06
CA VAL A 192 3.01 17.17 -1.18
C VAL A 192 1.53 17.39 -1.50
N VAL A 193 0.74 16.32 -1.58
CA VAL A 193 -0.68 16.40 -2.00
C VAL A 193 -1.53 17.07 -0.93
N TYR A 194 -1.48 16.54 0.30
CA TYR A 194 -2.31 17.06 1.37
C TYR A 194 -2.07 18.56 1.65
N PRO A 195 -0.81 19.06 1.74
CA PRO A 195 -0.55 20.49 1.90
C PRO A 195 -0.87 21.35 0.67
N ALA A 196 -1.06 20.78 -0.51
CA ALA A 196 -1.46 21.50 -1.70
C ALA A 196 -2.96 21.81 -1.77
N LEU A 197 -3.75 21.14 -0.94
CA LEU A 197 -5.20 21.36 -0.83
C LEU A 197 -5.51 22.70 -0.14
N GLU A 198 -6.68 23.25 -0.49
CA GLU A 198 -7.25 24.39 0.26
C GLU A 198 -7.49 24.00 1.72
N PRO A 199 -6.99 24.76 2.71
CA PRO A 199 -6.99 24.33 4.11
C PRO A 199 -8.36 23.98 4.70
N HIS A 200 -9.40 24.67 4.29
CA HIS A 200 -10.74 24.52 4.88
C HIS A 200 -11.71 23.69 4.04
N THR A 201 -11.59 23.79 2.71
CA THR A 201 -12.54 23.18 1.77
C THR A 201 -11.92 22.09 0.91
N GLY A 202 -10.60 21.95 0.92
CA GLY A 202 -9.87 21.02 0.09
C GLY A 202 -10.21 19.56 0.37
N ARG A 203 -10.38 18.79 -0.69
CA ARG A 203 -10.79 17.39 -0.65
C ARG A 203 -9.74 16.51 -1.34
N LEU A 204 -9.50 15.33 -0.78
CA LEU A 204 -8.63 14.32 -1.37
C LEU A 204 -9.44 13.08 -1.69
N ARG A 205 -9.31 12.58 -2.90
CA ARG A 205 -9.91 11.32 -3.34
C ARG A 205 -8.81 10.38 -3.80
N VAL A 206 -8.81 9.16 -3.29
CA VAL A 206 -7.86 8.10 -3.67
C VAL A 206 -8.64 6.93 -4.23
N ASN A 207 -8.47 6.67 -5.51
CA ASN A 207 -9.03 5.51 -6.19
C ASN A 207 -7.91 4.50 -6.45
N GLY A 208 -8.15 3.24 -6.17
CA GLY A 208 -7.15 2.22 -6.50
C GLY A 208 -7.53 0.83 -6.02
N THR A 209 -6.63 -0.09 -6.27
CA THR A 209 -6.60 -1.43 -5.70
C THR A 209 -5.29 -1.60 -4.93
N PRO A 210 -5.24 -2.41 -3.86
CA PRO A 210 -4.00 -2.64 -3.14
C PRO A 210 -3.01 -3.37 -4.05
N VAL A 211 -1.79 -2.84 -4.18
CA VAL A 211 -0.75 -3.37 -5.09
C VAL A 211 0.31 -4.14 -4.33
N HIS A 212 0.60 -3.70 -3.13
CA HIS A 212 1.59 -4.31 -2.25
C HIS A 212 1.09 -4.21 -0.81
N PHE A 213 1.45 -5.18 0.01
CA PHE A 213 1.08 -5.21 1.43
C PHE A 213 1.39 -3.90 2.17
N ASP A 214 2.57 -3.33 1.93
CA ASP A 214 3.03 -2.08 2.54
C ASP A 214 2.84 -0.88 1.57
N SER A 215 1.89 -0.95 0.64
CA SER A 215 1.50 0.20 -0.17
C SER A 215 0.64 1.17 0.63
N PHE A 216 0.58 2.43 0.21
CA PHE A 216 -0.23 3.45 0.86
C PHE A 216 -1.71 3.03 0.93
N ILE A 217 -2.26 2.51 -0.18
CA ILE A 217 -3.66 2.04 -0.25
C ILE A 217 -3.91 0.89 0.72
N ASN A 218 -3.01 -0.10 0.79
CA ASN A 218 -3.19 -1.23 1.71
C ASN A 218 -3.03 -0.81 3.18
N ASN A 219 -2.14 0.14 3.46
CA ASN A 219 -1.99 0.72 4.80
C ASN A 219 -3.25 1.48 5.23
N LEU A 220 -3.93 2.19 4.31
CA LEU A 220 -5.24 2.80 4.59
C LEU A 220 -6.30 1.75 4.97
N LEU A 221 -6.40 0.64 4.19
CA LEU A 221 -7.33 -0.45 4.50
C LEU A 221 -7.07 -1.06 5.87
N ARG A 222 -5.81 -1.37 6.17
CA ARG A 222 -5.40 -1.98 7.44
C ARG A 222 -5.69 -1.05 8.63
N ASN A 223 -5.31 0.22 8.53
CA ASN A 223 -5.52 1.19 9.60
C ASN A 223 -7.00 1.49 9.80
N HIS A 224 -7.79 1.55 8.73
CA HIS A 224 -9.25 1.67 8.81
C HIS A 224 -9.87 0.48 9.56
N GLU A 225 -9.45 -0.75 9.25
CA GLU A 225 -9.95 -1.95 9.93
C GLU A 225 -9.58 -1.97 11.41
N ILE A 226 -8.34 -1.58 11.76
CA ILE A 226 -7.87 -1.47 13.15
C ILE A 226 -8.71 -0.42 13.88
N SER A 227 -8.82 0.79 13.35
CA SER A 227 -9.59 1.88 13.98
C SER A 227 -11.05 1.49 14.21
N ARG A 228 -11.66 0.80 13.23
CA ARG A 228 -13.03 0.29 13.36
C ARG A 228 -13.17 -0.76 14.48
N LYS A 229 -12.20 -1.67 14.61
CA LYS A 229 -12.20 -2.69 15.69
C LYS A 229 -12.00 -2.07 17.08
N GLU A 230 -11.19 -1.02 17.16
CA GLU A 230 -10.88 -0.33 18.41
C GLU A 230 -11.86 0.81 18.74
N GLY A 231 -12.83 1.10 17.86
CA GLY A 231 -13.78 2.20 18.02
C GLY A 231 -13.11 3.58 18.03
N LYS A 232 -12.00 3.74 17.32
CA LYS A 232 -11.23 4.99 17.21
C LYS A 232 -11.63 5.77 15.97
N ASP A 233 -11.53 7.10 16.05
CA ASP A 233 -11.69 7.97 14.90
C ASP A 233 -10.60 7.70 13.86
N PHE A 234 -11.02 7.77 12.60
CA PHE A 234 -10.12 7.64 11.46
C PHE A 234 -10.33 8.82 10.52
N ALA A 235 -9.23 9.47 10.12
CA ALA A 235 -9.29 10.70 9.32
C ALA A 235 -9.79 10.49 7.87
N TRP A 236 -9.96 9.24 7.44
CA TRP A 236 -10.39 8.89 6.10
C TRP A 236 -11.73 8.17 6.13
N ASP A 237 -12.62 8.58 5.24
CA ASP A 237 -13.73 7.73 4.83
C ASP A 237 -13.21 6.69 3.85
N VAL A 238 -13.51 5.41 4.10
CA VAL A 238 -13.01 4.31 3.28
C VAL A 238 -14.18 3.47 2.77
N ILE A 239 -14.36 3.45 1.46
CA ILE A 239 -15.30 2.55 0.80
C ILE A 239 -14.51 1.40 0.21
N THR A 240 -14.73 0.21 0.73
CA THR A 240 -14.08 -1.01 0.23
C THR A 240 -15.07 -2.14 0.07
N ALA A 241 -14.90 -2.92 -0.98
CA ALA A 241 -15.70 -4.11 -1.23
C ALA A 241 -14.90 -5.12 -2.05
N LYS A 242 -15.22 -6.41 -1.89
CA LYS A 242 -14.68 -7.50 -2.72
C LYS A 242 -15.63 -7.78 -3.88
N ALA A 243 -15.12 -8.23 -5.03
CA ALA A 243 -15.94 -8.61 -6.17
C ALA A 243 -16.90 -9.77 -5.87
N ILE A 244 -16.53 -10.62 -4.91
CA ILE A 244 -17.34 -11.75 -4.43
C ILE A 244 -17.37 -11.68 -2.90
N ASP A 245 -18.57 -11.70 -2.33
CA ASP A 245 -18.75 -11.72 -0.88
C ASP A 245 -18.46 -13.12 -0.28
N LYS A 246 -18.49 -13.22 1.07
CA LYS A 246 -18.29 -14.50 1.78
C LYS A 246 -19.33 -15.56 1.45
N LYS A 247 -20.50 -15.19 0.88
CA LYS A 247 -21.57 -16.10 0.47
C LYS A 247 -21.46 -16.48 -1.00
N GLY A 248 -20.47 -15.94 -1.73
CA GLY A 248 -20.26 -16.18 -3.14
C GLY A 248 -21.10 -15.28 -4.07
N ASN A 249 -21.73 -14.21 -3.56
CA ASN A 249 -22.50 -13.29 -4.36
C ASN A 249 -21.59 -12.24 -4.99
N PRO A 250 -21.75 -11.95 -6.31
CA PRO A 250 -21.04 -10.87 -6.97
C PRO A 250 -21.47 -9.49 -6.43
N LEU A 251 -20.52 -8.57 -6.31
CA LEU A 251 -20.76 -7.18 -5.94
C LEU A 251 -21.61 -6.43 -6.98
N TRP A 252 -21.45 -6.77 -8.26
CA TRP A 252 -22.17 -6.16 -9.39
C TRP A 252 -22.71 -7.26 -10.34
N PRO A 253 -23.79 -7.96 -9.96
CA PRO A 253 -24.26 -9.14 -10.67
C PRO A 253 -24.65 -8.90 -12.14
N SER A 254 -25.26 -7.74 -12.44
CA SER A 254 -25.71 -7.38 -13.79
C SER A 254 -24.56 -7.12 -14.78
N PHE A 255 -23.36 -6.79 -14.28
CA PHE A 255 -22.18 -6.54 -15.12
C PHE A 255 -21.11 -7.63 -14.97
N PHE A 256 -20.81 -8.04 -13.75
CA PHE A 256 -19.91 -9.14 -13.40
C PHE A 256 -20.69 -10.26 -12.74
N SER A 257 -21.30 -11.12 -13.55
CA SER A 257 -21.97 -12.33 -13.03
C SER A 257 -20.95 -13.27 -12.36
N ARG A 258 -21.45 -14.16 -11.49
CA ARG A 258 -20.61 -15.17 -10.83
C ARG A 258 -19.78 -15.98 -11.82
N SER A 259 -20.41 -16.42 -12.94
CA SER A 259 -19.70 -17.17 -13.97
C SER A 259 -18.55 -16.40 -14.61
N LYS A 260 -18.75 -15.10 -14.90
CA LYS A 260 -17.67 -14.23 -15.41
C LYS A 260 -16.53 -14.05 -14.43
N LEU A 261 -16.81 -13.95 -13.14
CA LEU A 261 -15.77 -13.82 -12.10
C LEU A 261 -15.01 -15.14 -11.91
N GLU A 262 -15.67 -16.28 -11.94
CA GLU A 262 -15.03 -17.59 -11.91
C GLU A 262 -14.19 -17.85 -13.18
N GLU A 263 -14.65 -17.43 -14.34
CA GLU A 263 -13.87 -17.49 -15.59
C GLU A 263 -12.59 -16.64 -15.49
N LYS A 264 -12.70 -15.41 -14.94
CA LYS A 264 -11.54 -14.57 -14.68
C LYS A 264 -10.59 -15.22 -13.67
N LYS A 265 -11.11 -15.76 -12.56
CA LYS A 265 -10.30 -16.45 -11.56
C LYS A 265 -9.57 -17.64 -12.20
N LYS A 266 -10.25 -18.41 -13.02
CA LYS A 266 -9.64 -19.51 -13.77
C LYS A 266 -8.52 -19.03 -14.70
N PHE A 267 -8.77 -17.96 -15.48
CA PHE A 267 -7.76 -17.39 -16.38
C PHE A 267 -6.48 -17.01 -15.64
N TYR A 268 -6.61 -16.28 -14.52
CA TYR A 268 -5.43 -15.90 -13.71
C TYR A 268 -4.70 -17.12 -13.14
N ARG A 269 -5.44 -18.12 -12.64
CA ARG A 269 -4.87 -19.37 -12.13
C ARG A 269 -4.10 -20.13 -13.23
N ASP A 270 -4.75 -20.34 -14.37
CA ASP A 270 -4.17 -21.10 -15.49
C ASP A 270 -2.95 -20.36 -16.11
N SER A 271 -2.85 -19.05 -15.88
CA SER A 271 -1.71 -18.21 -16.25
C SER A 271 -0.61 -18.14 -15.16
N GLY A 272 -0.73 -18.86 -14.04
CA GLY A 272 0.22 -18.80 -12.92
C GLY A 272 0.22 -17.47 -12.18
N GLN A 273 -0.90 -16.73 -12.23
CA GLN A 273 -1.03 -15.38 -11.67
C GLN A 273 -2.23 -15.25 -10.72
N SER A 274 -2.53 -16.31 -9.95
CA SER A 274 -3.69 -16.32 -9.04
C SER A 274 -3.71 -15.13 -8.08
N SER A 275 -2.54 -14.72 -7.55
CA SER A 275 -2.40 -13.56 -6.67
C SER A 275 -2.97 -12.27 -7.28
N LYS A 276 -2.87 -12.10 -8.60
CA LYS A 276 -3.44 -10.95 -9.31
C LYS A 276 -4.96 -10.91 -9.24
N PHE A 277 -5.64 -12.06 -9.30
CA PHE A 277 -7.08 -12.08 -9.12
C PHE A 277 -7.47 -11.61 -7.70
N PHE A 278 -6.79 -12.10 -6.69
CA PHE A 278 -7.06 -11.70 -5.32
C PHE A 278 -6.74 -10.21 -5.09
N GLN A 279 -5.64 -9.72 -5.63
CA GLN A 279 -5.27 -8.32 -5.59
C GLN A 279 -6.31 -7.41 -6.26
N GLU A 280 -6.67 -7.69 -7.50
CA GLU A 280 -7.47 -6.82 -8.35
C GLU A 280 -8.99 -6.94 -8.11
N TYR A 281 -9.46 -8.12 -7.63
CA TYR A 281 -10.89 -8.40 -7.47
C TYR A 281 -11.29 -8.65 -6.02
N MET A 282 -10.39 -9.13 -5.16
CA MET A 282 -10.71 -9.45 -3.78
C MET A 282 -10.11 -8.45 -2.78
N MET A 283 -9.40 -7.44 -3.25
CA MET A 283 -8.70 -6.45 -2.38
C MET A 283 -7.74 -7.13 -1.39
N GLU A 284 -7.21 -8.27 -1.79
CA GLU A 284 -6.24 -9.06 -1.02
C GLU A 284 -4.91 -9.04 -1.76
N VAL A 285 -3.86 -8.58 -1.12
CA VAL A 285 -2.55 -8.45 -1.76
C VAL A 285 -1.87 -9.80 -1.93
N MET A 286 -2.44 -10.86 -1.33
CA MET A 286 -1.93 -12.23 -1.46
C MET A 286 -3.05 -13.25 -1.41
N SER A 287 -2.90 -14.29 -2.24
CA SER A 287 -3.61 -15.54 -2.04
C SER A 287 -2.71 -16.52 -1.28
N GLU A 288 -3.28 -17.25 -0.33
CA GLU A 288 -2.59 -18.37 0.33
C GLU A 288 -2.17 -19.46 -0.69
N GLU A 289 -2.79 -19.49 -1.89
CA GLU A 289 -2.50 -20.42 -2.97
C GLU A 289 -1.14 -20.18 -3.67
N ASP A 290 -0.63 -18.93 -3.64
CA ASP A 290 0.63 -18.54 -4.30
C ASP A 290 1.79 -18.33 -3.31
N SER A 291 1.52 -18.38 -2.02
CA SER A 291 2.54 -18.31 -0.97
C SER A 291 3.19 -19.68 -0.77
N ALA A 292 4.49 -19.70 -0.56
CA ALA A 292 5.18 -20.93 -0.19
C ALA A 292 4.63 -21.51 1.13
N TRP A 293 4.14 -20.62 2.03
CA TRP A 293 3.62 -20.95 3.35
C TRP A 293 2.39 -20.11 3.69
N GLY A 294 1.33 -20.75 4.19
CA GLY A 294 0.10 -20.09 4.60
C GLY A 294 0.13 -19.61 6.07
N ARG A 295 -0.84 -18.78 6.45
CA ARG A 295 -0.99 -18.34 7.86
C ARG A 295 -1.09 -19.47 8.87
N LYS A 296 -1.67 -20.61 8.48
CA LYS A 296 -1.79 -21.83 9.31
C LYS A 296 -0.43 -22.45 9.65
N ASP A 297 0.57 -22.23 8.79
CA ASP A 297 1.92 -22.80 8.91
C ASP A 297 2.82 -21.93 9.82
N VAL A 298 2.43 -20.68 10.08
CA VAL A 298 3.12 -19.75 10.97
C VAL A 298 2.46 -19.80 12.36
N LYS A 299 3.18 -20.33 13.33
CA LYS A 299 2.70 -20.37 14.71
C LYS A 299 3.06 -19.10 15.46
N LYS A 300 2.31 -18.79 16.50
CA LYS A 300 2.56 -17.65 17.37
C LYS A 300 2.95 -18.10 18.77
N TRP A 301 3.78 -17.29 19.41
CA TRP A 301 4.12 -17.49 20.80
C TRP A 301 4.15 -16.15 21.55
N ASN A 302 3.71 -16.17 22.82
CA ASN A 302 3.56 -15.02 23.71
C ASN A 302 4.27 -15.28 25.04
N GLY A 303 5.57 -15.44 24.96
CA GLY A 303 6.37 -15.69 26.15
C GLY A 303 7.52 -14.69 26.28
N TYR A 304 8.40 -14.98 27.20
CA TYR A 304 9.64 -14.24 27.35
C TYR A 304 10.83 -15.20 27.51
N TYR A 305 12.02 -14.65 27.27
CA TYR A 305 13.27 -15.34 27.44
C TYR A 305 13.76 -15.15 28.88
N GLU A 306 14.28 -16.21 29.49
CA GLU A 306 14.90 -16.20 30.82
C GLU A 306 16.20 -17.00 30.76
N HIS A 307 17.21 -16.54 31.51
CA HIS A 307 18.45 -17.27 31.71
C HIS A 307 18.62 -17.55 33.19
N GLU A 308 18.75 -18.82 33.57
CA GLU A 308 18.88 -19.25 34.94
C GLU A 308 19.85 -20.42 35.02
N GLU A 309 20.79 -20.38 35.97
CA GLU A 309 21.77 -21.46 36.24
C GLU A 309 22.53 -21.97 34.99
N GLY A 310 22.84 -21.07 34.03
CA GLY A 310 23.55 -21.40 32.80
C GLY A 310 22.69 -22.03 31.72
N ILE A 311 21.37 -22.10 31.90
CA ILE A 311 20.42 -22.65 30.94
C ILE A 311 19.51 -21.52 30.43
N ASN A 312 19.28 -21.48 29.12
CA ASN A 312 18.35 -20.60 28.49
C ASN A 312 16.96 -21.23 28.46
N TYR A 313 15.93 -20.45 28.82
CA TYR A 313 14.54 -20.88 28.85
C TYR A 313 13.66 -19.96 28.04
N LEU A 314 12.69 -20.58 27.38
CA LEU A 314 11.49 -19.92 26.90
C LEU A 314 10.40 -20.13 27.96
N VAL A 315 9.84 -19.05 28.47
CA VAL A 315 8.76 -19.08 29.46
C VAL A 315 7.47 -18.65 28.79
N GLN A 316 6.49 -19.53 28.77
CA GLN A 316 5.17 -19.27 28.23
C GLN A 316 4.10 -20.00 29.07
N ASP A 317 3.00 -19.28 29.39
CA ASP A 317 1.88 -19.81 30.19
C ASP A 317 2.30 -20.45 31.54
N GLY A 318 3.42 -19.98 32.12
CA GLY A 318 3.99 -20.48 33.37
C GLY A 318 4.91 -21.69 33.20
N GLU A 319 5.04 -22.24 32.01
CA GLU A 319 5.96 -23.33 31.71
C GLU A 319 7.32 -22.81 31.24
N LYS A 320 8.40 -23.39 31.78
CA LYS A 320 9.79 -23.15 31.33
C LYS A 320 10.23 -24.28 30.42
N LYS A 321 10.58 -23.94 29.17
CA LYS A 321 11.16 -24.88 28.21
C LYS A 321 12.62 -24.53 27.95
N PRO A 322 13.56 -25.46 28.12
CA PRO A 322 14.97 -25.19 27.79
C PRO A 322 15.14 -25.03 26.29
N ILE A 323 15.95 -24.02 25.91
CA ILE A 323 16.24 -23.71 24.52
C ILE A 323 17.75 -23.48 24.33
N ASN A 324 18.25 -23.78 23.12
CA ASN A 324 19.53 -23.28 22.66
C ASN A 324 19.28 -22.04 21.79
N THR A 325 20.09 -21.00 21.97
CA THR A 325 19.93 -19.74 21.27
C THR A 325 21.06 -19.53 20.25
N PHE A 326 20.66 -19.03 19.08
CA PHE A 326 21.57 -18.81 17.94
C PHE A 326 21.32 -17.46 17.29
N ILE A 327 22.36 -16.87 16.71
CA ILE A 327 22.26 -15.67 15.88
C ILE A 327 22.45 -16.06 14.42
N GLY A 328 21.54 -15.56 13.56
CA GLY A 328 21.73 -15.49 12.10
C GLY A 328 21.95 -14.04 11.68
N CYS A 329 22.94 -13.78 10.86
CA CYS A 329 23.23 -12.45 10.32
C CYS A 329 23.34 -12.51 8.79
N ASP A 330 22.49 -11.72 8.13
CA ASP A 330 22.52 -11.43 6.70
C ASP A 330 22.89 -9.95 6.51
N PRO A 331 24.15 -9.61 6.32
CA PRO A 331 24.57 -8.24 6.21
C PRO A 331 24.36 -7.70 4.79
N ALA A 332 23.92 -6.44 4.65
CA ALA A 332 23.85 -5.76 3.37
C ALA A 332 25.25 -5.56 2.78
N THR A 333 25.36 -5.77 1.48
CA THR A 333 26.63 -5.66 0.74
C THR A 333 27.00 -4.25 0.33
N ASP A 334 26.01 -3.34 0.23
CA ASP A 334 26.19 -1.95 -0.18
C ASP A 334 25.86 -0.98 0.96
N ILE A 335 26.90 -0.29 1.47
CA ILE A 335 26.79 0.63 2.60
C ILE A 335 26.44 2.06 2.15
N ASP A 336 26.73 2.42 0.89
CA ASP A 336 26.79 3.81 0.43
C ASP A 336 25.57 4.31 -0.37
N THR A 337 24.59 3.48 -0.67
CA THR A 337 23.42 3.91 -1.43
C THR A 337 22.13 3.92 -0.58
N LYS A 338 21.31 4.94 -0.76
CA LYS A 338 19.96 4.99 -0.16
C LYS A 338 19.05 3.84 -0.63
N GLU A 339 19.52 3.03 -1.57
CA GLU A 339 18.84 1.88 -2.17
C GLU A 339 19.43 0.55 -1.69
N SER A 340 20.35 0.56 -0.72
CA SER A 340 20.98 -0.65 -0.19
C SER A 340 19.97 -1.57 0.50
N ASP A 341 20.18 -2.88 0.42
CA ASP A 341 19.46 -3.89 1.16
C ASP A 341 19.58 -3.71 2.68
N PHE A 342 18.74 -4.40 3.44
CA PHE A 342 18.81 -4.39 4.89
C PHE A 342 19.88 -5.35 5.40
N SER A 343 20.66 -4.90 6.38
CA SER A 343 21.36 -5.81 7.27
C SER A 343 20.39 -6.35 8.31
N VAL A 344 20.25 -7.65 8.43
CA VAL A 344 19.36 -8.31 9.38
C VAL A 344 20.17 -9.17 10.33
N ILE A 345 19.98 -8.98 11.64
CA ILE A 345 20.55 -9.79 12.70
C ILE A 345 19.37 -10.38 13.48
N MET A 346 19.23 -11.69 13.51
CA MET A 346 18.10 -12.39 14.12
C MET A 346 18.57 -13.36 15.18
N VAL A 347 17.89 -13.35 16.34
CA VAL A 347 18.09 -14.34 17.41
C VAL A 347 16.95 -15.34 17.38
N VAL A 348 17.30 -16.60 17.32
CA VAL A 348 16.39 -17.73 17.37
C VAL A 348 16.67 -18.63 18.54
N GLY A 349 15.63 -19.11 19.22
CA GLY A 349 15.69 -20.18 20.20
C GLY A 349 15.23 -21.49 19.56
N VAL A 350 15.88 -22.61 19.89
CA VAL A 350 15.48 -23.95 19.45
C VAL A 350 15.30 -24.83 20.68
N ASP A 351 14.10 -25.40 20.85
CA ASP A 351 13.79 -26.30 21.97
C ASP A 351 14.20 -27.74 21.65
N THR A 352 13.96 -28.63 22.62
CA THR A 352 14.29 -30.07 22.51
C THR A 352 13.46 -30.78 21.44
N ASP A 353 12.29 -30.26 21.09
CA ASP A 353 11.41 -30.80 20.05
C ASP A 353 11.72 -30.23 18.67
N ASN A 354 12.83 -29.47 18.55
CA ASN A 354 13.29 -28.82 17.34
C ASN A 354 12.33 -27.70 16.82
N ASN A 355 11.48 -27.14 17.71
CA ASN A 355 10.73 -25.93 17.38
C ASN A 355 11.65 -24.72 17.40
N LEU A 356 11.44 -23.82 16.44
CA LEU A 356 12.21 -22.59 16.25
C LEU A 356 11.37 -21.39 16.69
N PHE A 357 11.88 -20.62 17.63
CA PHE A 357 11.24 -19.43 18.16
C PHE A 357 12.05 -18.18 17.78
N VAL A 358 11.46 -17.24 17.06
CA VAL A 358 12.09 -15.94 16.82
C VAL A 358 12.00 -15.11 18.10
N LEU A 359 13.14 -14.89 18.75
CA LEU A 359 13.20 -14.15 20.01
C LEU A 359 13.25 -12.64 19.77
N GLU A 360 14.17 -12.20 18.91
CA GLU A 360 14.37 -10.80 18.54
C GLU A 360 15.03 -10.70 17.17
N TYR A 361 14.82 -9.63 16.44
CA TYR A 361 15.61 -9.30 15.26
C TYR A 361 15.81 -7.80 15.13
N GLU A 362 16.97 -7.44 14.58
CA GLU A 362 17.36 -6.08 14.22
C GLU A 362 17.43 -5.97 12.70
N ARG A 363 16.87 -4.91 12.15
CA ARG A 363 16.81 -4.66 10.71
C ARG A 363 17.20 -3.22 10.42
N HIS A 364 18.34 -3.05 9.78
CA HIS A 364 18.91 -1.72 9.55
C HIS A 364 19.40 -1.55 8.12
N ARG A 365 19.23 -0.35 7.59
CA ARG A 365 19.88 0.10 6.34
C ARG A 365 21.08 0.96 6.66
N SER A 366 22.10 0.86 5.82
CA SER A 366 23.28 1.75 5.85
C SER A 366 23.89 1.86 7.27
N ILE A 367 24.11 0.71 7.92
CA ILE A 367 24.84 0.65 9.17
C ILE A 367 26.30 0.28 8.93
N PRO A 368 27.26 0.85 9.71
CA PRO A 368 28.66 0.50 9.57
C PRO A 368 28.92 -0.94 10.01
N THR A 369 30.05 -1.50 9.61
CA THR A 369 30.50 -2.79 10.11
C THR A 369 30.69 -2.76 11.62
N VAL A 370 31.34 -1.70 12.13
CA VAL A 370 31.55 -1.42 13.57
C VAL A 370 31.14 0.03 13.84
N GLY A 371 30.46 0.29 14.95
CA GLY A 371 30.12 1.66 15.36
C GLY A 371 31.36 2.46 15.78
N SER A 372 31.28 3.78 15.64
CA SER A 372 32.32 4.67 16.16
C SER A 372 32.42 4.56 17.67
N LYS A 373 33.64 4.53 18.22
CA LYS A 373 33.88 4.36 19.66
C LYS A 373 34.63 5.52 20.24
N SER A 374 34.36 5.81 21.50
CA SER A 374 35.11 6.76 22.32
C SER A 374 36.50 6.19 22.69
N SER A 375 37.37 7.01 23.26
CA SER A 375 38.66 6.57 23.83
C SER A 375 38.49 5.48 24.90
N ASN A 376 37.32 5.48 25.59
CA ASN A 376 36.97 4.48 26.61
C ASN A 376 36.33 3.21 26.04
N GLY A 377 36.11 3.15 24.73
CA GLY A 377 35.47 2.00 24.05
C GLY A 377 33.95 2.04 23.98
N ASP A 378 33.29 3.08 24.49
CA ASP A 378 31.85 3.25 24.40
C ASP A 378 31.41 3.63 22.97
N ILE A 379 30.29 3.12 22.52
CA ILE A 379 29.76 3.40 21.16
C ILE A 379 29.26 4.84 21.12
N ILE A 380 29.81 5.64 20.21
CA ILE A 380 29.39 7.00 19.93
C ILE A 380 28.54 7.00 18.66
N GLY A 381 27.24 7.27 18.76
CA GLY A 381 26.33 7.34 17.61
C GLY A 381 25.71 6.00 17.22
N LYS A 382 25.78 5.64 15.92
CA LYS A 382 25.14 4.41 15.43
C LYS A 382 25.96 3.17 15.75
N LYS A 383 25.28 2.12 16.25
CA LYS A 383 25.85 0.77 16.37
C LYS A 383 26.14 0.22 14.98
N GLY A 384 27.20 -0.59 14.87
CA GLY A 384 27.49 -1.37 13.66
C GLY A 384 26.95 -2.80 13.76
N VAL A 385 27.07 -3.54 12.65
CA VAL A 385 26.66 -4.96 12.58
C VAL A 385 27.32 -5.78 13.67
N VAL A 386 28.61 -5.62 13.88
CA VAL A 386 29.40 -6.34 14.91
C VAL A 386 28.91 -5.99 16.32
N ASP A 387 28.58 -4.72 16.58
CA ASP A 387 28.09 -4.30 17.89
C ASP A 387 26.72 -4.89 18.22
N TYR A 388 25.83 -5.01 17.23
CA TYR A 388 24.56 -5.71 17.39
C TYR A 388 24.75 -7.19 17.65
N ILE A 389 25.62 -7.87 16.88
CA ILE A 389 25.91 -9.30 17.10
C ILE A 389 26.39 -9.52 18.54
N ILE A 390 27.36 -8.76 19.03
CA ILE A 390 27.91 -8.92 20.39
C ILE A 390 26.82 -8.61 21.45
N SER A 391 26.09 -7.52 21.27
CA SER A 391 25.04 -7.11 22.21
C SER A 391 23.91 -8.16 22.32
N LEU A 392 23.48 -8.76 21.20
CA LEU A 392 22.46 -9.80 21.17
C LEU A 392 23.00 -11.13 21.67
N TYR A 393 24.28 -11.45 21.37
CA TYR A 393 24.96 -12.64 21.87
C TYR A 393 24.95 -12.67 23.40
N ASP A 394 25.27 -11.53 24.03
CA ASP A 394 25.27 -11.38 25.49
C ASP A 394 23.87 -11.41 26.06
N LYS A 395 22.94 -10.67 25.45
CA LYS A 395 21.56 -10.58 25.92
C LYS A 395 20.86 -11.94 25.97
N TYR A 396 21.16 -12.82 25.01
CA TYR A 396 20.47 -14.09 24.86
C TYR A 396 21.36 -15.30 25.17
N ASN A 397 22.56 -15.10 25.70
CA ASN A 397 23.56 -16.15 25.96
C ASN A 397 23.66 -17.14 24.80
N CYS A 398 23.91 -16.61 23.60
CA CYS A 398 23.84 -17.40 22.38
C CYS A 398 24.98 -18.44 22.32
N THR A 399 24.66 -19.60 21.75
CA THR A 399 25.63 -20.68 21.52
C THR A 399 26.58 -20.34 20.38
N SER A 400 26.08 -19.71 19.31
CA SER A 400 26.88 -19.27 18.16
C SER A 400 26.19 -18.16 17.37
N ALA A 401 26.99 -17.43 16.60
CA ALA A 401 26.54 -16.48 15.59
C ALA A 401 26.97 -16.98 14.21
N THR A 402 26.02 -17.12 13.29
CA THR A 402 26.24 -17.49 11.89
C THR A 402 26.15 -16.24 11.02
N VAL A 403 27.17 -15.99 10.20
CA VAL A 403 27.21 -14.84 9.27
C VAL A 403 27.40 -15.36 7.85
N GLU A 404 26.63 -14.84 6.89
CA GLU A 404 26.77 -15.26 5.48
C GLU A 404 28.15 -14.83 4.92
N ASP A 405 28.96 -15.82 4.51
CA ASP A 405 30.31 -15.61 3.97
C ASP A 405 30.28 -15.42 2.45
N VAL A 406 29.94 -14.23 2.01
CA VAL A 406 30.16 -13.76 0.64
C VAL A 406 31.44 -12.93 0.61
N ALA A 407 32.10 -12.84 -0.57
CA ALA A 407 33.40 -12.17 -0.70
C ALA A 407 33.44 -10.74 -0.11
N MET A 408 32.31 -10.04 -0.15
CA MET A 408 32.14 -8.68 0.40
C MET A 408 31.98 -8.65 1.93
N ASN A 409 31.58 -9.74 2.58
CA ASN A 409 31.35 -9.83 4.03
C ASN A 409 32.60 -10.24 4.83
N ARG A 410 33.74 -10.45 4.17
CA ARG A 410 35.00 -10.79 4.86
C ARG A 410 35.45 -9.73 5.86
N SER A 411 35.11 -8.46 5.58
CA SER A 411 35.38 -7.35 6.48
C SER A 411 34.62 -7.49 7.82
N ILE A 412 33.42 -8.06 7.82
CA ILE A 412 32.63 -8.29 9.04
C ILE A 412 33.27 -9.36 9.91
N PHE A 413 33.74 -10.47 9.32
CA PHE A 413 34.48 -11.51 10.08
C PHE A 413 35.74 -10.97 10.68
N GLN A 414 36.50 -10.19 9.92
CA GLN A 414 37.74 -9.58 10.42
C GLN A 414 37.44 -8.62 11.56
N ALA A 415 36.49 -7.70 11.36
CA ALA A 415 36.08 -6.75 12.38
C ALA A 415 35.52 -7.42 13.64
N LEU A 416 34.74 -8.49 13.49
CA LEU A 416 34.23 -9.27 14.62
C LEU A 416 35.35 -9.98 15.38
N ASN A 417 36.35 -10.54 14.69
CA ASN A 417 37.50 -11.13 15.33
C ASN A 417 38.39 -10.09 16.04
N ASP A 418 38.57 -8.91 15.46
CA ASP A 418 39.36 -7.83 16.07
C ASP A 418 38.62 -7.31 17.34
N GLU A 419 37.28 -7.16 17.26
CA GLU A 419 36.49 -6.74 18.40
C GLU A 419 36.46 -7.79 19.52
N ARG A 420 36.37 -9.09 19.19
CA ARG A 420 36.49 -10.19 20.17
C ARG A 420 37.84 -10.14 20.90
N ARG A 421 38.95 -9.91 20.17
CA ARG A 421 40.30 -9.75 20.79
C ARG A 421 40.35 -8.50 21.68
N ARG A 422 39.83 -7.37 21.21
CA ARG A 422 39.77 -6.13 21.96
C ARG A 422 39.01 -6.26 23.28
N LEU A 423 37.88 -6.98 23.24
CA LEU A 423 37.00 -7.19 24.39
C LEU A 423 37.38 -8.44 25.23
N ASN A 424 38.42 -9.20 24.81
CA ASN A 424 38.80 -10.48 25.40
C ASN A 424 37.64 -11.50 25.45
N ARG A 425 36.80 -11.50 24.39
CA ARG A 425 35.57 -12.31 24.27
C ARG A 425 35.79 -13.49 23.30
N PHE A 426 36.63 -14.43 23.71
CA PHE A 426 36.91 -15.66 22.92
C PHE A 426 35.81 -16.70 23.02
N ASP A 427 34.86 -16.51 23.92
CA ASP A 427 33.65 -17.30 24.10
C ASP A 427 32.64 -17.14 22.94
N ILE A 428 32.66 -16.03 22.22
CA ILE A 428 31.74 -15.78 21.09
C ILE A 428 32.11 -16.69 19.91
N ALA A 429 31.33 -17.75 19.69
CA ALA A 429 31.52 -18.64 18.55
C ALA A 429 30.90 -18.05 17.28
N VAL A 430 31.71 -17.84 16.25
CA VAL A 430 31.28 -17.30 14.95
C VAL A 430 31.47 -18.33 13.87
N ILE A 431 30.40 -18.63 13.15
CA ILE A 431 30.40 -19.64 12.09
C ILE A 431 30.17 -18.95 10.72
N PRO A 432 31.14 -19.00 9.81
CA PRO A 432 30.96 -18.54 8.45
C PRO A 432 30.05 -19.51 7.67
N GLN A 433 28.97 -18.99 7.11
CA GLN A 433 28.07 -19.76 6.26
C GLN A 433 28.29 -19.42 4.79
N LYS A 434 28.91 -20.29 4.04
CA LYS A 434 29.10 -20.11 2.59
C LYS A 434 27.74 -20.26 1.89
N PRO A 435 27.34 -19.31 1.02
CA PRO A 435 26.19 -19.50 0.18
C PRO A 435 26.44 -20.69 -0.75
N GLY A 436 25.48 -21.63 -0.80
CA GLY A 436 25.51 -22.74 -1.75
C GLY A 436 25.39 -22.25 -3.20
N GLY A 437 25.70 -23.09 -4.19
CA GLY A 437 25.60 -22.77 -5.63
C GLY A 437 24.18 -22.57 -6.15
N THR A 438 23.14 -22.72 -5.32
CA THR A 438 21.74 -22.50 -5.67
C THR A 438 21.30 -21.07 -5.36
N GLN A 439 20.30 -20.56 -6.09
CA GLN A 439 19.74 -19.23 -5.85
C GLN A 439 19.27 -19.08 -4.38
N LYS A 440 19.48 -17.89 -3.79
CA LYS A 440 19.14 -17.58 -2.38
C LYS A 440 17.69 -17.99 -2.06
N ARG A 441 16.76 -17.72 -2.97
CA ARG A 441 15.34 -18.05 -2.82
C ARG A 441 15.10 -19.56 -2.65
N ASN A 442 15.71 -20.38 -3.49
CA ASN A 442 15.58 -21.84 -3.42
C ASN A 442 16.19 -22.43 -2.14
N ARG A 443 17.29 -21.84 -1.63
CA ARG A 443 17.90 -22.22 -0.35
C ARG A 443 16.97 -21.94 0.82
N ILE A 444 16.35 -20.76 0.84
CA ILE A 444 15.38 -20.37 1.87
C ILE A 444 14.19 -21.35 1.84
N TYR A 445 13.61 -21.57 0.65
CA TYR A 445 12.48 -22.48 0.48
C TYR A 445 12.81 -23.89 0.98
N SER A 446 13.91 -24.51 0.48
CA SER A 446 14.30 -25.87 0.86
C SER A 446 14.66 -26.00 2.35
N GLY A 447 15.24 -24.96 2.96
CA GLY A 447 15.61 -24.96 4.37
C GLY A 447 14.44 -24.78 5.34
N LEU A 448 13.38 -24.10 4.93
CA LEU A 448 12.27 -23.74 5.81
C LEU A 448 10.95 -24.51 5.54
N SER A 449 10.76 -25.05 4.32
CA SER A 449 9.50 -25.71 3.93
C SER A 449 9.07 -26.82 4.88
N GLY A 450 10.01 -27.71 5.26
CA GLY A 450 9.73 -28.77 6.22
C GLY A 450 9.29 -28.24 7.58
N ARG A 451 9.95 -27.18 8.06
CA ARG A 451 9.63 -26.56 9.36
C ARG A 451 8.27 -25.88 9.37
N PHE A 452 7.93 -25.13 8.32
CA PHE A 452 6.62 -24.51 8.19
C PHE A 452 5.51 -25.56 8.04
N SER A 453 5.71 -26.59 7.21
CA SER A 453 4.73 -27.67 7.02
C SER A 453 4.44 -28.44 8.32
N MET A 454 5.45 -28.59 9.18
CA MET A 454 5.29 -29.21 10.49
C MET A 454 4.78 -28.24 11.57
N GLY A 455 4.67 -26.95 11.28
CA GLY A 455 4.25 -25.93 12.23
C GLY A 455 5.25 -25.70 13.37
N THR A 456 6.57 -25.90 13.09
CA THR A 456 7.64 -25.78 14.10
C THR A 456 8.31 -24.40 14.11
N VAL A 457 7.81 -23.42 13.33
CA VAL A 457 8.31 -22.04 13.33
C VAL A 457 7.33 -21.14 14.07
N HIS A 458 7.82 -20.47 15.11
CA HIS A 458 7.02 -19.66 16.01
C HIS A 458 7.51 -18.20 15.97
N LEU A 459 6.62 -17.27 15.64
CA LEU A 459 6.87 -15.83 15.65
C LEU A 459 6.19 -15.17 16.86
N ARG A 460 6.73 -14.05 17.33
CA ARG A 460 6.01 -13.19 18.28
C ARG A 460 4.83 -12.50 17.59
N ASP A 461 3.80 -12.18 18.35
CA ASP A 461 2.62 -11.49 17.83
C ASP A 461 2.94 -10.12 17.18
N ASN A 462 4.00 -9.46 17.63
CA ASN A 462 4.44 -8.18 17.11
C ASN A 462 5.44 -8.27 15.93
N ASN A 463 5.79 -9.46 15.46
CA ASN A 463 6.69 -9.64 14.30
C ASN A 463 5.93 -9.50 12.97
N PHE A 464 5.15 -8.44 12.80
CA PHE A 464 4.29 -8.23 11.63
C PHE A 464 5.05 -8.19 10.32
N ASP A 465 6.20 -7.52 10.26
CA ASP A 465 6.99 -7.39 9.03
C ASP A 465 7.58 -8.75 8.62
N LEU A 466 8.11 -9.52 9.58
CA LEU A 466 8.66 -10.84 9.33
C LEU A 466 7.58 -11.86 8.93
N GLU A 467 6.45 -11.87 9.63
CA GLU A 467 5.31 -12.70 9.26
C GLU A 467 4.86 -12.41 7.84
N HIS A 468 4.85 -11.13 7.48
CA HIS A 468 4.49 -10.73 6.15
C HIS A 468 5.51 -11.20 5.11
N GLU A 469 6.82 -11.02 5.34
CA GLU A 469 7.85 -11.51 4.42
C GLU A 469 7.74 -13.03 4.21
N ILE A 470 7.42 -13.78 5.27
CA ILE A 470 7.17 -15.23 5.19
C ILE A 470 5.93 -15.52 4.32
N LEU A 471 4.81 -14.85 4.61
CA LEU A 471 3.55 -15.03 3.88
C LEU A 471 3.61 -14.49 2.43
N THR A 472 4.60 -13.64 2.08
CA THR A 472 4.83 -13.11 0.73
C THR A 472 5.92 -13.87 -0.01
N PHE A 473 6.56 -14.80 0.64
CA PHE A 473 7.61 -15.60 0.03
C PHE A 473 6.98 -16.58 -0.97
N GLY A 474 7.16 -16.32 -2.27
CA GLY A 474 6.75 -17.24 -3.32
C GLY A 474 7.88 -18.24 -3.64
N PRO A 475 7.58 -19.46 -4.07
CA PRO A 475 8.54 -20.47 -4.47
C PRO A 475 9.39 -20.08 -5.69
#